data_f447f2505d01b742725a88cdb8fd0f5b
#
_entry.id   f447f2505d01b742725a88cdb8fd0f5b
#
_cell.length_a   1.000
_cell.length_b   1.000
_cell.length_c   1.000
_cell.angle_alpha   90.00
_cell.angle_beta   90.00
_cell.angle_gamma   90.00
#
_symmetry.space_group_name_H-M   'P 1'
#
loop_
_entity.id
_entity.type
_entity.pdbx_description
1 polymer ?
#
loop_
_entity_poly.entity_id
_entity_poly.type
_entity_poly.pdbx_seq_one_letter_code
_entity_poly.pdbx_strand_id
1 'polypeptide(L)'
;MKKILKNEISVVILAGGRASRMGGKDKGLIELDGAPLIAYVHEVVKNKASRIFISANRNTEQYSLYGEVIIDDLKDFQGPLAGISKALKSCETKYLLVLPCDSPYIDSKLIDDMIAAMSLSDSDICVAHDGSIMHATFALMNSNLSASLDKFLDSGGRKMALWYRQQNTKRVDVSNHLEVLTNLNSPEDF
;
A
#
# COMPACT_ATOMS: atom_id res chain seq x y z
N MET A 1 -2.24 14.89 -21.93
CA MET A 1 -2.31 14.22 -20.62
C MET A 1 -2.56 12.74 -20.86
N LYS A 2 -1.73 11.87 -20.32
CA LYS A 2 -1.93 10.43 -20.41
C LYS A 2 -2.97 10.03 -19.35
N LYS A 3 -4.14 9.50 -19.77
CA LYS A 3 -5.15 9.00 -18.83
C LYS A 3 -4.74 7.60 -18.37
N ILE A 4 -4.53 7.40 -17.08
CA ILE A 4 -4.32 6.07 -16.49
C ILE A 4 -5.69 5.43 -16.26
N LEU A 5 -5.86 4.22 -16.76
CA LEU A 5 -7.13 3.49 -16.70
C LEU A 5 -7.08 2.42 -15.59
N LYS A 6 -8.25 2.01 -15.09
CA LYS A 6 -8.41 0.95 -14.09
C LYS A 6 -7.63 -0.34 -14.44
N ASN A 7 -7.65 -0.75 -15.69
CA ASN A 7 -6.96 -1.97 -16.15
C ASN A 7 -5.43 -1.83 -16.21
N GLU A 8 -4.89 -0.63 -15.98
CA GLU A 8 -3.45 -0.39 -15.86
C GLU A 8 -2.97 -0.38 -14.40
N ILE A 9 -3.88 -0.57 -13.42
CA ILE A 9 -3.57 -0.49 -12.00
C ILE A 9 -3.87 -1.83 -11.32
N SER A 10 -2.90 -2.36 -10.58
CA SER A 10 -3.09 -3.32 -9.49
C SER A 10 -2.93 -2.63 -8.15
N VAL A 11 -3.53 -3.18 -7.10
CA VAL A 11 -3.38 -2.71 -5.73
C VAL A 11 -2.70 -3.79 -4.89
N VAL A 12 -1.83 -3.40 -3.96
CA VAL A 12 -1.45 -4.24 -2.83
C VAL A 12 -1.87 -3.58 -1.52
N ILE A 13 -2.68 -4.29 -0.75
CA ILE A 13 -3.03 -3.91 0.62
C ILE A 13 -2.05 -4.63 1.54
N LEU A 14 -1.27 -3.85 2.29
CA LEU A 14 -0.27 -4.36 3.22
C LEU A 14 -0.94 -4.75 4.54
N ALA A 15 -1.15 -6.03 4.75
CA ALA A 15 -1.78 -6.61 5.94
C ALA A 15 -0.79 -7.43 6.79
N GLY A 16 0.48 -7.47 6.40
CA GLY A 16 1.55 -8.16 7.13
C GLY A 16 2.14 -7.30 8.25
N GLY A 17 2.32 -7.88 9.44
CA GLY A 17 2.98 -7.21 10.56
C GLY A 17 3.09 -8.14 11.77
N ARG A 18 4.01 -7.82 12.73
CA ARG A 18 4.22 -8.64 13.94
C ARG A 18 3.05 -8.59 14.91
N ALA A 19 2.07 -7.70 14.73
CA ALA A 19 0.89 -7.52 15.61
C ALA A 19 1.23 -7.40 17.11
N SER A 20 2.48 -7.10 17.47
CA SER A 20 3.00 -7.14 18.85
C SER A 20 2.31 -6.15 19.79
N ARG A 21 1.76 -5.04 19.24
CA ARG A 21 1.10 -3.98 20.02
C ARG A 21 -0.40 -4.24 20.25
N MET A 22 -1.01 -5.13 19.48
CA MET A 22 -2.45 -5.43 19.51
C MET A 22 -2.75 -6.80 20.12
N GLY A 23 -1.93 -7.26 21.09
CA GLY A 23 -2.13 -8.56 21.74
C GLY A 23 -2.08 -9.75 20.78
N GLY A 24 -1.36 -9.64 19.67
CA GLY A 24 -1.25 -10.70 18.65
C GLY A 24 -2.38 -10.72 17.61
N LYS A 25 -3.41 -9.88 17.75
CA LYS A 25 -4.49 -9.76 16.74
C LYS A 25 -3.96 -9.13 15.46
N ASP A 26 -4.43 -9.65 14.33
CA ASP A 26 -4.07 -9.13 13.02
C ASP A 26 -4.83 -7.82 12.77
N LYS A 27 -4.10 -6.72 12.56
CA LYS A 27 -4.69 -5.37 12.47
C LYS A 27 -5.78 -5.26 11.43
N GLY A 28 -5.56 -5.78 10.23
CA GLY A 28 -6.51 -5.67 9.15
C GLY A 28 -7.84 -6.38 9.43
N LEU A 29 -7.86 -7.30 10.42
CA LEU A 29 -9.03 -8.07 10.83
C LEU A 29 -9.69 -7.55 12.12
N ILE A 30 -9.19 -6.46 12.71
CA ILE A 30 -9.85 -5.80 13.83
C ILE A 30 -11.07 -5.06 13.29
N GLU A 31 -12.19 -5.20 14.00
CA GLU A 31 -13.45 -4.59 13.61
C GLU A 31 -13.54 -3.13 14.09
N LEU A 32 -13.99 -2.27 13.19
CA LEU A 32 -14.46 -0.92 13.42
C LEU A 32 -15.91 -0.86 12.95
N ASP A 33 -16.86 -0.51 13.80
CA ASP A 33 -18.30 -0.44 13.48
C ASP A 33 -18.85 -1.73 12.82
N GLY A 34 -18.37 -2.90 13.25
CA GLY A 34 -18.83 -4.21 12.78
C GLY A 34 -18.25 -4.69 11.45
N ALA A 35 -17.24 -4.02 10.92
CA ALA A 35 -16.51 -4.45 9.73
C ALA A 35 -14.98 -4.43 9.97
N PRO A 36 -14.21 -5.42 9.47
CA PRO A 36 -12.76 -5.42 9.63
C PRO A 36 -12.11 -4.25 8.87
N LEU A 37 -11.02 -3.71 9.41
CA LEU A 37 -10.35 -2.53 8.83
C LEU A 37 -10.01 -2.68 7.35
N ILE A 38 -9.59 -3.87 6.93
CA ILE A 38 -9.29 -4.13 5.51
C ILE A 38 -10.51 -3.93 4.61
N ALA A 39 -11.74 -4.15 5.11
CA ALA A 39 -12.95 -3.98 4.32
C ALA A 39 -13.14 -2.54 3.86
N TYR A 40 -12.81 -1.56 4.71
CA TYR A 40 -12.89 -0.14 4.36
C TYR A 40 -11.94 0.20 3.21
N VAL A 41 -10.69 -0.24 3.29
CA VAL A 41 -9.69 -0.03 2.23
C VAL A 41 -10.10 -0.74 0.95
N HIS A 42 -10.54 -2.00 1.03
CA HIS A 42 -11.00 -2.78 -0.11
C HIS A 42 -12.17 -2.10 -0.82
N GLU A 43 -13.16 -1.58 -0.08
CA GLU A 43 -14.36 -0.92 -0.65
C GLU A 43 -13.97 0.26 -1.55
N VAL A 44 -12.97 1.04 -1.16
CA VAL A 44 -12.48 2.18 -1.94
C VAL A 44 -11.74 1.73 -3.21
N VAL A 45 -10.95 0.64 -3.14
CA VAL A 45 -10.08 0.24 -4.26
C VAL A 45 -10.71 -0.73 -5.25
N LYS A 46 -11.77 -1.47 -4.88
CA LYS A 46 -12.37 -2.52 -5.74
C LYS A 46 -12.81 -2.03 -7.12
N ASN A 47 -13.14 -0.75 -7.25
CA ASN A 47 -13.53 -0.12 -8.50
C ASN A 47 -12.40 0.69 -9.17
N LYS A 48 -11.22 0.82 -8.54
CA LYS A 48 -10.09 1.63 -9.02
C LYS A 48 -8.98 0.79 -9.67
N ALA A 49 -8.96 -0.53 -9.44
CA ALA A 49 -7.93 -1.43 -9.95
C ALA A 49 -8.52 -2.69 -10.60
N SER A 50 -7.72 -3.35 -11.44
CA SER A 50 -8.09 -4.62 -12.09
C SER A 50 -7.76 -5.84 -11.23
N ARG A 51 -6.73 -5.74 -10.36
CA ARG A 51 -6.33 -6.80 -9.42
C ARG A 51 -6.05 -6.21 -8.05
N ILE A 52 -6.40 -6.95 -7.01
CA ILE A 52 -6.13 -6.60 -5.62
C ILE A 52 -5.34 -7.74 -5.00
N PHE A 53 -4.14 -7.45 -4.55
CA PHE A 53 -3.28 -8.33 -3.77
C PHE A 53 -3.39 -7.96 -2.29
N ILE A 54 -3.40 -8.97 -1.43
CA ILE A 54 -3.31 -8.79 0.01
C ILE A 54 -1.98 -9.39 0.48
N SER A 55 -1.06 -8.55 0.92
CA SER A 55 0.21 -9.02 1.48
C SER A 55 0.01 -9.44 2.93
N ALA A 56 -0.15 -10.75 3.16
CA ALA A 56 -0.39 -11.31 4.48
C ALA A 56 0.27 -12.68 4.63
N ASN A 57 0.91 -12.93 5.80
CA ASN A 57 1.57 -14.19 6.14
C ASN A 57 0.77 -15.04 7.14
N ARG A 58 -0.40 -14.56 7.56
CA ARG A 58 -1.33 -15.19 8.51
C ARG A 58 -2.76 -14.94 8.09
N ASN A 59 -3.70 -15.69 8.64
CA ASN A 59 -5.14 -15.51 8.39
C ASN A 59 -5.50 -15.41 6.91
N THR A 60 -4.79 -16.17 6.07
CA THR A 60 -4.87 -16.09 4.60
C THR A 60 -6.26 -16.38 4.08
N GLU A 61 -7.03 -17.27 4.71
CA GLU A 61 -8.42 -17.56 4.36
C GLU A 61 -9.33 -16.34 4.55
N GLN A 62 -9.18 -15.63 5.67
CA GLN A 62 -9.99 -14.43 5.92
C GLN A 62 -9.61 -13.29 4.96
N TYR A 63 -8.33 -13.12 4.68
CA TYR A 63 -7.85 -12.11 3.73
C TYR A 63 -8.22 -12.43 2.27
N SER A 64 -8.39 -13.70 1.90
CA SER A 64 -8.78 -14.09 0.54
C SER A 64 -10.17 -13.58 0.13
N LEU A 65 -11.01 -13.18 1.10
CA LEU A 65 -12.29 -12.53 0.85
C LEU A 65 -12.15 -11.13 0.21
N TYR A 66 -10.97 -10.50 0.33
CA TYR A 66 -10.69 -9.14 -0.12
C TYR A 66 -9.75 -9.06 -1.34
N GLY A 67 -9.14 -10.17 -1.73
CA GLY A 67 -8.25 -10.21 -2.89
C GLY A 67 -7.34 -11.43 -2.90
N GLU A 68 -6.45 -11.47 -3.87
CA GLU A 68 -5.44 -12.53 -3.99
C GLU A 68 -4.39 -12.38 -2.90
N VAL A 69 -4.30 -13.36 -2.01
CA VAL A 69 -3.31 -13.32 -0.93
C VAL A 69 -1.93 -13.68 -1.47
N ILE A 70 -0.98 -12.80 -1.23
CA ILE A 70 0.44 -13.01 -1.53
C ILE A 70 1.22 -13.12 -0.23
N ILE A 71 2.04 -14.17 -0.15
CA ILE A 71 2.93 -14.43 1.00
C ILE A 71 4.32 -13.96 0.61
N ASP A 72 4.99 -13.18 1.46
CA ASP A 72 6.37 -12.82 1.21
C ASP A 72 7.30 -14.02 1.43
N ASP A 73 8.27 -14.18 0.53
CA ASP A 73 9.21 -15.31 0.55
C ASP A 73 10.43 -15.02 1.46
N LEU A 74 10.50 -13.84 2.05
CA LEU A 74 11.65 -13.42 2.85
C LEU A 74 11.48 -13.88 4.30
N LYS A 75 12.47 -14.60 4.81
CA LYS A 75 12.53 -14.99 6.23
C LYS A 75 12.64 -13.75 7.13
N ASP A 76 12.08 -13.80 8.34
CA ASP A 76 12.27 -12.82 9.41
C ASP A 76 11.64 -11.43 9.20
N PHE A 77 10.35 -11.35 8.89
CA PHE A 77 9.59 -10.08 8.86
C PHE A 77 10.38 -8.89 8.28
N GLN A 78 10.66 -8.92 7.00
CA GLN A 78 11.48 -7.93 6.29
C GLN A 78 10.79 -6.56 6.09
N GLY A 79 9.65 -6.36 6.76
CA GLY A 79 8.86 -5.13 6.66
C GLY A 79 8.02 -5.04 5.38
N PRO A 80 7.37 -3.88 5.15
CA PRO A 80 6.40 -3.74 4.06
C PRO A 80 7.01 -3.88 2.66
N LEU A 81 8.32 -3.65 2.50
CA LEU A 81 9.00 -3.78 1.21
C LEU A 81 9.02 -5.22 0.68
N ALA A 82 8.99 -6.24 1.55
CA ALA A 82 8.91 -7.63 1.13
C ALA A 82 7.58 -7.91 0.42
N GLY A 83 6.47 -7.49 1.00
CA GLY A 83 5.14 -7.59 0.39
C GLY A 83 5.03 -6.81 -0.92
N ILE A 84 5.63 -5.60 -0.98
CA ILE A 84 5.66 -4.79 -2.21
C ILE A 84 6.48 -5.48 -3.30
N SER A 85 7.66 -6.07 -2.97
CA SER A 85 8.48 -6.81 -3.93
C SER A 85 7.69 -8.00 -4.51
N LYS A 86 7.00 -8.76 -3.65
CA LYS A 86 6.16 -9.87 -4.11
C LYS A 86 5.02 -9.39 -5.02
N ALA A 87 4.35 -8.30 -4.64
CA ALA A 87 3.29 -7.71 -5.45
C ALA A 87 3.80 -7.23 -6.81
N LEU A 88 4.95 -6.54 -6.87
CA LEU A 88 5.56 -6.10 -8.12
C LEU A 88 5.90 -7.27 -9.06
N LYS A 89 6.36 -8.41 -8.52
CA LYS A 89 6.66 -9.63 -9.29
C LYS A 89 5.39 -10.30 -9.83
N SER A 90 4.28 -10.18 -9.12
CA SER A 90 2.97 -10.74 -9.52
C SER A 90 2.15 -9.77 -10.37
N CYS A 91 2.60 -8.51 -10.48
CA CYS A 91 1.85 -7.43 -11.11
C CYS A 91 2.01 -7.49 -12.64
N GLU A 92 0.90 -7.69 -13.35
CA GLU A 92 0.84 -7.66 -14.82
C GLU A 92 0.43 -6.27 -15.36
N THR A 93 0.00 -5.37 -14.47
CA THR A 93 -0.40 -4.01 -14.82
C THR A 93 0.79 -3.07 -14.78
N LYS A 94 0.62 -1.89 -15.40
CA LYS A 94 1.69 -0.90 -15.49
C LYS A 94 2.01 -0.23 -14.14
N TYR A 95 1.02 -0.13 -13.27
CA TYR A 95 1.13 0.56 -11.99
C TYR A 95 0.70 -0.34 -10.85
N LEU A 96 1.39 -0.21 -9.70
CA LEU A 96 1.01 -0.80 -8.43
C LEU A 96 0.68 0.31 -7.44
N LEU A 97 -0.56 0.32 -6.91
CA LEU A 97 -0.98 1.15 -5.79
C LEU A 97 -0.71 0.38 -4.50
N VAL A 98 -0.01 1.00 -3.57
CA VAL A 98 0.33 0.45 -2.26
C VAL A 98 -0.46 1.17 -1.20
N LEU A 99 -1.18 0.42 -0.35
CA LEU A 99 -2.00 0.94 0.74
C LEU A 99 -1.85 0.09 2.00
N PRO A 100 -1.93 0.67 3.21
CA PRO A 100 -1.98 -0.10 4.45
C PRO A 100 -3.41 -0.60 4.72
N CYS A 101 -3.55 -1.72 5.44
CA CYS A 101 -4.85 -2.29 5.80
C CYS A 101 -5.54 -1.59 6.98
N ASP A 102 -4.82 -0.74 7.71
CA ASP A 102 -5.25 -0.12 8.98
C ASP A 102 -5.63 1.37 8.83
N SER A 103 -5.98 1.80 7.63
CA SER A 103 -6.39 3.19 7.31
C SER A 103 -7.86 3.22 6.83
N PRO A 104 -8.84 3.12 7.74
CA PRO A 104 -10.25 3.00 7.37
C PRO A 104 -10.84 4.27 6.77
N TYR A 105 -10.19 5.41 6.93
CA TYR A 105 -10.66 6.72 6.46
C TYR A 105 -10.14 7.10 5.07
N ILE A 106 -9.41 6.17 4.41
CA ILE A 106 -8.98 6.36 3.02
C ILE A 106 -10.21 6.58 2.13
N ASP A 107 -10.07 7.41 1.11
CA ASP A 107 -11.13 7.70 0.17
C ASP A 107 -10.70 7.68 -1.30
N SER A 108 -11.68 7.76 -2.19
CA SER A 108 -11.44 7.78 -3.62
C SER A 108 -10.64 9.00 -4.09
N LYS A 109 -10.77 10.13 -3.40
CA LYS A 109 -10.10 11.38 -3.77
C LYS A 109 -8.58 11.24 -3.65
N LEU A 110 -8.08 10.66 -2.56
CA LEU A 110 -6.64 10.39 -2.40
C LEU A 110 -6.09 9.58 -3.58
N ILE A 111 -6.79 8.51 -3.96
CA ILE A 111 -6.36 7.65 -5.06
C ILE A 111 -6.37 8.41 -6.39
N ASP A 112 -7.43 9.19 -6.64
CA ASP A 112 -7.56 9.99 -7.87
C ASP A 112 -6.46 11.06 -7.97
N ASP A 113 -6.11 11.71 -6.84
CA ASP A 113 -5.00 12.68 -6.76
C ASP A 113 -3.65 12.02 -7.07
N MET A 114 -3.40 10.80 -6.57
CA MET A 114 -2.18 10.05 -6.87
C MET A 114 -2.11 9.63 -8.34
N ILE A 115 -3.23 9.17 -8.91
CA ILE A 115 -3.34 8.82 -10.33
C ILE A 115 -3.10 10.07 -11.21
N ALA A 116 -3.69 11.20 -10.85
CA ALA A 116 -3.50 12.46 -11.55
C ALA A 116 -2.04 12.92 -11.51
N ALA A 117 -1.40 12.85 -10.33
CA ALA A 117 0.00 13.20 -10.16
C ALA A 117 0.93 12.32 -11.01
N MET A 118 0.67 11.01 -11.07
CA MET A 118 1.41 10.05 -11.90
C MET A 118 1.19 10.34 -13.40
N SER A 119 -0.03 10.70 -13.79
CA SER A 119 -0.37 11.02 -15.20
C SER A 119 0.31 12.29 -15.71
N LEU A 120 0.58 13.23 -14.80
CA LEU A 120 1.12 14.56 -15.10
C LEU A 120 2.64 14.68 -14.92
N SER A 121 3.31 13.58 -14.57
CA SER A 121 4.75 13.57 -14.33
C SER A 121 5.41 12.34 -14.95
N ASP A 122 6.73 12.42 -15.15
CA ASP A 122 7.57 11.27 -15.53
C ASP A 122 8.11 10.54 -14.29
N SER A 123 7.41 10.66 -13.15
CA SER A 123 7.85 10.05 -11.89
C SER A 123 7.68 8.54 -11.91
N ASP A 124 8.59 7.84 -11.23
CA ASP A 124 8.50 6.39 -11.00
C ASP A 124 7.56 6.07 -9.85
N ILE A 125 7.50 6.97 -8.87
CA ILE A 125 6.67 6.83 -7.66
C ILE A 125 5.97 8.15 -7.36
N CYS A 126 4.66 8.09 -7.08
CA CYS A 126 3.89 9.15 -6.43
C CYS A 126 3.56 8.69 -5.01
N VAL A 127 3.85 9.51 -3.99
CA VAL A 127 3.67 9.16 -2.58
C VAL A 127 2.97 10.29 -1.83
N ALA A 128 2.02 9.95 -0.96
CA ALA A 128 1.30 10.91 -0.15
C ALA A 128 2.23 11.66 0.83
N HIS A 129 1.98 12.96 1.00
CA HIS A 129 2.76 13.85 1.86
C HIS A 129 1.82 14.82 2.58
N ASP A 130 1.96 14.94 3.90
CA ASP A 130 1.07 15.74 4.77
C ASP A 130 1.51 17.19 4.96
N GLY A 131 2.45 17.65 4.15
CA GLY A 131 3.10 18.95 4.32
C GLY A 131 4.42 18.89 5.09
N SER A 132 4.61 17.88 5.93
CA SER A 132 5.82 17.66 6.75
C SER A 132 6.55 16.38 6.40
N ILE A 133 5.86 15.26 6.41
CA ILE A 133 6.44 13.93 6.20
C ILE A 133 5.79 13.18 5.03
N MET A 134 6.50 12.19 4.56
CA MET A 134 6.06 11.28 3.52
C MET A 134 5.43 10.03 4.15
N HIS A 135 4.20 9.73 3.76
CA HIS A 135 3.46 8.54 4.20
C HIS A 135 3.73 7.39 3.23
N ALA A 136 4.84 6.70 3.43
CA ALA A 136 5.41 5.77 2.46
C ALA A 136 4.50 4.57 2.08
N THR A 137 3.55 4.21 2.94
CA THR A 137 2.58 3.14 2.66
C THR A 137 1.40 3.58 1.78
N PHE A 138 1.32 4.86 1.42
CA PHE A 138 0.35 5.40 0.46
C PHE A 138 1.11 5.85 -0.79
N ALA A 139 1.32 4.92 -1.73
CA ALA A 139 2.14 5.17 -2.91
C ALA A 139 1.56 4.51 -4.17
N LEU A 140 1.65 5.22 -5.30
CA LEU A 140 1.42 4.67 -6.64
C LEU A 140 2.77 4.61 -7.35
N MET A 141 3.15 3.45 -7.90
CA MET A 141 4.46 3.26 -8.51
C MET A 141 4.41 2.49 -9.83
N ASN A 142 5.41 2.69 -10.67
CA ASN A 142 5.60 1.87 -11.86
C ASN A 142 5.98 0.43 -11.47
N SER A 143 5.34 -0.56 -12.11
CA SER A 143 5.62 -1.98 -11.83
C SER A 143 7.01 -2.43 -12.30
N ASN A 144 7.66 -1.69 -13.19
CA ASN A 144 9.02 -1.97 -13.65
C ASN A 144 10.10 -1.76 -12.56
N LEU A 145 9.74 -1.22 -11.40
CA LEU A 145 10.64 -1.01 -10.27
C LEU A 145 11.03 -2.30 -9.52
N SER A 146 10.48 -3.45 -9.89
CA SER A 146 10.74 -4.74 -9.23
C SER A 146 12.24 -5.03 -9.07
N ALA A 147 13.03 -4.92 -10.14
CA ALA A 147 14.47 -5.18 -10.10
C ALA A 147 15.23 -4.16 -9.22
N SER A 148 14.79 -2.90 -9.18
CA SER A 148 15.37 -1.88 -8.29
C SER A 148 15.11 -2.20 -6.82
N LEU A 149 13.89 -2.66 -6.50
CA LEU A 149 13.52 -3.03 -5.14
C LEU A 149 14.28 -4.27 -4.68
N ASP A 150 14.43 -5.28 -5.53
CA ASP A 150 15.19 -6.49 -5.20
C ASP A 150 16.66 -6.14 -4.86
N LYS A 151 17.33 -5.32 -5.68
CA LYS A 151 18.69 -4.85 -5.38
C LYS A 151 18.78 -4.12 -4.04
N PHE A 152 17.79 -3.29 -3.71
CA PHE A 152 17.75 -2.57 -2.45
C PHE A 152 17.58 -3.53 -1.26
N LEU A 153 16.71 -4.54 -1.38
CA LEU A 153 16.51 -5.57 -0.36
C LEU A 153 17.75 -6.46 -0.18
N ASP A 154 18.41 -6.85 -1.27
CA ASP A 154 19.64 -7.66 -1.26
C ASP A 154 20.79 -6.93 -0.61
N SER A 155 20.84 -5.59 -0.74
CA SER A 155 21.85 -4.75 -0.03
C SER A 155 21.54 -4.57 1.46
N GLY A 156 20.50 -5.19 2.00
CA GLY A 156 20.09 -5.05 3.39
C GLY A 156 19.15 -3.86 3.66
N GLY A 157 18.71 -3.16 2.63
CA GLY A 157 17.76 -2.04 2.75
C GLY A 157 16.39 -2.51 3.21
N ARG A 158 15.74 -1.77 4.15
CA ARG A 158 14.42 -2.13 4.70
C ARG A 158 13.47 -0.94 4.85
N LYS A 159 13.98 0.28 4.75
CA LYS A 159 13.17 1.50 4.94
C LYS A 159 12.63 2.00 3.61
N MET A 160 11.30 2.00 3.44
CA MET A 160 10.61 2.45 2.23
C MET A 160 11.08 3.83 1.77
N ALA A 161 11.14 4.81 2.69
CA ALA A 161 11.55 6.16 2.38
C ALA A 161 12.99 6.26 1.82
N LEU A 162 13.90 5.36 2.23
CA LEU A 162 15.26 5.34 1.68
C LEU A 162 15.28 4.78 0.25
N TRP A 163 14.48 3.76 -0.04
CA TRP A 163 14.35 3.25 -1.39
C TRP A 163 13.68 4.27 -2.32
N TYR A 164 12.61 4.92 -1.85
CA TYR A 164 11.91 5.95 -2.64
C TYR A 164 12.83 7.11 -3.03
N ARG A 165 13.76 7.52 -2.14
CA ARG A 165 14.76 8.57 -2.45
C ARG A 165 15.74 8.19 -3.56
N GLN A 166 15.87 6.91 -3.88
CA GLN A 166 16.71 6.41 -4.98
C GLN A 166 15.97 6.38 -6.32
N GLN A 167 14.64 6.67 -6.31
CA GLN A 167 13.78 6.69 -7.48
C GLN A 167 13.36 8.13 -7.80
N ASN A 168 12.86 8.35 -9.01
CA ASN A 168 12.22 9.62 -9.36
C ASN A 168 10.85 9.70 -8.66
N THR A 169 10.85 10.21 -7.43
CA THR A 169 9.68 10.22 -6.55
C THR A 169 9.05 11.61 -6.46
N LYS A 170 7.75 11.69 -6.79
CA LYS A 170 6.90 12.87 -6.62
C LYS A 170 6.08 12.77 -5.35
N ARG A 171 6.06 13.85 -4.57
CA ARG A 171 5.18 14.00 -3.42
C ARG A 171 3.83 14.51 -3.87
N VAL A 172 2.76 13.90 -3.37
CA VAL A 172 1.37 14.31 -3.58
C VAL A 172 0.90 14.95 -2.28
N ASP A 173 0.66 16.24 -2.30
CA ASP A 173 0.25 17.00 -1.12
C ASP A 173 -1.20 16.67 -0.75
N VAL A 174 -1.39 16.18 0.48
CA VAL A 174 -2.70 15.88 1.08
C VAL A 174 -2.88 16.60 2.41
N SER A 175 -2.16 17.72 2.62
CA SER A 175 -2.18 18.49 3.88
C SER A 175 -3.55 19.06 4.26
N ASN A 176 -4.45 19.22 3.31
CA ASN A 176 -5.86 19.65 3.51
C ASN A 176 -6.84 18.49 3.69
N HIS A 177 -6.35 17.24 3.81
CA HIS A 177 -7.19 16.03 3.88
C HIS A 177 -6.47 14.95 4.71
N LEU A 178 -5.99 15.32 5.89
CA LEU A 178 -5.09 14.49 6.72
C LEU A 178 -5.75 13.23 7.27
N GLU A 179 -7.06 13.24 7.46
CA GLU A 179 -7.83 12.12 7.98
C GLU A 179 -7.64 10.84 7.17
N VAL A 180 -7.45 10.95 5.85
CA VAL A 180 -7.25 9.78 4.98
C VAL A 180 -5.96 9.02 5.26
N LEU A 181 -4.99 9.67 5.94
CA LEU A 181 -3.70 9.08 6.30
C LEU A 181 -3.71 8.47 7.70
N THR A 182 -4.85 8.55 8.42
CA THR A 182 -4.95 8.05 9.79
C THR A 182 -4.90 6.53 9.83
N ASN A 183 -3.93 6.00 10.58
CA ASN A 183 -3.80 4.57 10.86
C ASN A 183 -4.30 4.28 12.27
N LEU A 184 -5.18 3.31 12.44
CA LEU A 184 -5.59 2.83 13.77
C LEU A 184 -4.56 1.81 14.28
N ASN A 185 -3.81 2.20 15.32
CA ASN A 185 -2.62 1.46 15.77
C ASN A 185 -2.76 0.85 17.17
N SER A 186 -3.69 1.35 17.96
CA SER A 186 -3.89 0.98 19.37
C SER A 186 -5.37 0.75 19.68
N PRO A 187 -5.71 0.03 20.76
CA PRO A 187 -7.11 -0.18 21.19
C PRO A 187 -7.85 1.12 21.47
N GLU A 188 -7.14 2.19 21.83
CA GLU A 188 -7.73 3.51 22.12
C GLU A 188 -8.16 4.26 20.84
N ASP A 189 -7.77 3.79 19.67
CA ASP A 189 -8.13 4.39 18.37
C ASP A 189 -9.53 3.92 17.87
N PHE A 190 -10.16 2.95 18.58
CA PHE A 190 -11.42 2.29 18.21
C PHE A 190 -12.63 2.75 19.02
#